data_ddf4ed136a8a4daa02c5861f5e66186c
#
_entry.id   ddf4ed136a8a4daa02c5861f5e66186c
#
_cell.length_a   1.000
_cell.length_b   1.000
_cell.length_c   1.000
_cell.angle_alpha   90.00
_cell.angle_beta   90.00
_cell.angle_gamma   90.00
#
_symmetry.space_group_name_H-M   'P 1'
#
loop_
_entity.id
_entity.type
_entity.pdbx_description
1 polymer ?
#
loop_
_entity_poly.entity_id
_entity_poly.type
_entity_poly.pdbx_seq_one_letter_code
_entity_poly.pdbx_strand_id
1 'polypeptide(L)'
;KRMVKAAADAYDLILIDCPPFFGTLSSMGWAVSERVLSVAEPALFSVAGTERTLRAILRFQQESGSTIDGAGVIINKMRPSDSEHRYRCEEMHSLFGDLVAEPIIAESPVLQRAQGAAYPIHFWPDEESVEPAVDFTRLLLGLMADL
;
A
#
# COMPACT_ATOMS: atom_id res chain seq x y z
N LYS A 1 -18.08 2.92 -10.98
CA LYS A 1 -17.58 3.05 -12.36
C LYS A 1 -17.74 4.46 -12.93
N ARG A 2 -18.95 5.10 -12.94
CA ARG A 2 -19.14 6.45 -13.52
C ARG A 2 -18.27 7.53 -12.88
N MET A 3 -18.11 7.54 -11.54
CA MET A 3 -17.28 8.52 -10.83
C MET A 3 -15.79 8.37 -11.20
N VAL A 4 -15.27 7.15 -11.17
CA VAL A 4 -13.86 6.87 -11.54
C VAL A 4 -13.63 7.24 -13.00
N LYS A 5 -14.54 6.89 -13.91
CA LYS A 5 -14.42 7.26 -15.33
C LYS A 5 -14.38 8.78 -15.53
N ALA A 6 -15.23 9.54 -14.82
CA ALA A 6 -15.21 11.01 -14.88
C ALA A 6 -13.94 11.62 -14.26
N ALA A 7 -13.35 10.98 -13.25
CA ALA A 7 -12.09 11.41 -12.66
C ALA A 7 -10.89 11.08 -13.56
N ALA A 8 -10.91 9.98 -14.29
CA ALA A 8 -9.85 9.58 -15.22
C ALA A 8 -9.61 10.58 -16.36
N ASP A 9 -10.62 11.39 -16.71
CA ASP A 9 -10.46 12.46 -17.69
C ASP A 9 -9.71 13.70 -17.14
N ALA A 10 -9.53 13.77 -15.79
CA ALA A 10 -8.99 14.94 -15.11
C ALA A 10 -7.73 14.66 -14.27
N TYR A 11 -7.43 13.41 -13.97
CA TYR A 11 -6.34 13.01 -13.09
C TYR A 11 -5.55 11.84 -13.68
N ASP A 12 -4.22 11.91 -13.56
CA ASP A 12 -3.29 10.87 -14.02
C ASP A 12 -3.29 9.65 -13.07
N LEU A 13 -3.63 9.85 -11.80
CA LEU A 13 -3.68 8.80 -10.78
C LEU A 13 -4.90 8.97 -9.88
N ILE A 14 -5.60 7.87 -9.62
CA ILE A 14 -6.74 7.82 -8.71
C ILE A 14 -6.44 6.78 -7.62
N LEU A 15 -6.37 7.22 -6.38
CA LEU A 15 -6.25 6.36 -5.22
C LEU A 15 -7.60 6.12 -4.56
N ILE A 16 -7.92 4.86 -4.29
CA ILE A 16 -9.17 4.45 -3.63
C ILE A 16 -8.80 3.86 -2.27
N ASP A 17 -9.05 4.62 -1.20
CA ASP A 17 -8.91 4.11 0.16
C ASP A 17 -10.06 3.17 0.48
N CYS A 18 -9.73 1.95 0.87
CA CYS A 18 -10.68 0.88 1.14
C CYS A 18 -10.67 0.49 2.63
N PRO A 19 -11.82 0.12 3.21
CA PRO A 19 -11.86 -0.37 4.58
C PRO A 19 -11.07 -1.68 4.73
N PRO A 20 -10.52 -1.99 5.93
CA PRO A 20 -9.62 -3.12 6.17
C PRO A 20 -10.35 -4.48 6.27
N PHE A 21 -11.48 -4.64 5.64
CA PHE A 21 -12.25 -5.89 5.65
C PHE A 21 -12.83 -6.19 4.27
N PHE A 22 -13.02 -7.47 4.00
CA PHE A 22 -13.64 -7.93 2.76
C PHE A 22 -15.15 -7.69 2.81
N GLY A 23 -15.63 -6.87 1.90
CA GLY A 23 -17.05 -6.54 1.81
C GLY A 23 -17.37 -5.87 0.49
N THR A 24 -18.64 -5.50 0.32
CA THR A 24 -19.14 -4.90 -0.91
C THR A 24 -18.35 -3.65 -1.31
N LEU A 25 -17.96 -2.80 -0.34
CA LEU A 25 -17.20 -1.57 -0.65
C LEU A 25 -15.81 -1.88 -1.20
N SER A 26 -15.06 -2.80 -0.57
CA SER A 26 -13.74 -3.23 -1.06
C SER A 26 -13.86 -3.87 -2.45
N SER A 27 -14.85 -4.74 -2.67
CA SER A 27 -15.10 -5.36 -3.97
C SER A 27 -15.49 -4.32 -5.05
N MET A 28 -16.20 -3.26 -4.68
CA MET A 28 -16.52 -2.16 -5.60
C MET A 28 -15.26 -1.35 -5.96
N GLY A 29 -14.36 -1.11 -5.01
CA GLY A 29 -13.04 -0.50 -5.26
C GLY A 29 -12.23 -1.37 -6.22
N TRP A 30 -12.08 -2.65 -5.93
CA TRP A 30 -11.37 -3.60 -6.78
C TRP A 30 -11.92 -3.70 -8.20
N ALA A 31 -13.26 -3.66 -8.35
CA ALA A 31 -13.92 -3.73 -9.67
C ALA A 31 -13.64 -2.55 -10.61
N VAL A 32 -12.99 -1.50 -10.12
CA VAL A 32 -12.67 -0.29 -10.91
C VAL A 32 -11.19 0.08 -10.84
N SER A 33 -10.38 -0.70 -10.12
CA SER A 33 -8.94 -0.49 -9.99
C SER A 33 -8.18 -1.37 -10.97
N GLU A 34 -7.04 -0.88 -11.42
CA GLU A 34 -6.06 -1.61 -12.21
C GLU A 34 -5.10 -2.38 -11.29
N ARG A 35 -4.84 -1.83 -10.10
CA ARG A 35 -3.94 -2.43 -9.11
C ARG A 35 -4.53 -2.35 -7.70
N VAL A 36 -4.25 -3.36 -6.88
CA VAL A 36 -4.65 -3.41 -5.47
C VAL A 36 -3.41 -3.54 -4.60
N LEU A 37 -3.26 -2.64 -3.63
CA LEU A 37 -2.13 -2.62 -2.71
C LEU A 37 -2.59 -3.02 -1.30
N SER A 38 -1.92 -3.99 -0.69
CA SER A 38 -2.09 -4.38 0.71
C SER A 38 -1.03 -3.68 1.54
N VAL A 39 -1.44 -2.78 2.42
CA VAL A 39 -0.52 -2.13 3.37
C VAL A 39 -0.48 -2.92 4.66
N ALA A 40 0.71 -3.33 5.09
CA ALA A 40 0.90 -4.18 6.26
C ALA A 40 2.05 -3.69 7.14
N GLU A 41 1.89 -3.81 8.45
CA GLU A 41 3.00 -3.69 9.39
C GLU A 41 3.75 -5.05 9.46
N PRO A 42 5.05 -5.09 9.75
CA PRO A 42 5.79 -6.34 9.88
C PRO A 42 5.48 -7.04 11.21
N ALA A 43 4.31 -7.67 11.29
CA ALA A 43 3.78 -8.36 12.44
C ALA A 43 3.07 -9.67 12.03
N LEU A 44 3.05 -10.68 12.91
CA LEU A 44 2.51 -12.01 12.63
C LEU A 44 1.10 -11.99 12.00
N PHE A 45 0.18 -11.24 12.62
CA PHE A 45 -1.20 -11.17 12.10
C PHE A 45 -1.32 -10.41 10.79
N SER A 46 -0.41 -9.47 10.55
CA SER A 46 -0.36 -8.73 9.28
C SER A 46 0.12 -9.63 8.14
N VAL A 47 1.12 -10.49 8.37
CA VAL A 47 1.56 -11.49 7.37
C VAL A 47 0.39 -12.38 6.96
N ALA A 48 -0.30 -12.99 7.94
CA ALA A 48 -1.46 -13.84 7.68
C ALA A 48 -2.63 -13.07 7.02
N GLY A 49 -2.84 -11.82 7.42
CA GLY A 49 -3.85 -10.92 6.83
C GLY A 49 -3.54 -10.59 5.37
N THR A 50 -2.29 -10.29 5.05
CA THR A 50 -1.81 -10.01 3.69
C THR A 50 -1.99 -11.22 2.79
N GLU A 51 -1.58 -12.41 3.23
CA GLU A 51 -1.79 -13.65 2.47
C GLU A 51 -3.27 -13.88 2.16
N ARG A 52 -4.14 -13.67 3.15
CA ARG A 52 -5.59 -13.79 2.95
C ARG A 52 -6.12 -12.77 1.96
N THR A 53 -5.62 -11.54 2.01
CA THR A 53 -5.99 -10.45 1.09
C THR A 53 -5.59 -10.80 -0.34
N LEU A 54 -4.35 -11.22 -0.56
CA LEU A 54 -3.87 -11.61 -1.89
C LEU A 54 -4.68 -12.77 -2.47
N ARG A 55 -4.99 -13.80 -1.67
CA ARG A 55 -5.87 -14.89 -2.10
C ARG A 55 -7.28 -14.42 -2.46
N ALA A 56 -7.83 -13.44 -1.72
CA ALA A 56 -9.14 -12.88 -2.01
C ALA A 56 -9.14 -12.07 -3.31
N ILE A 57 -8.08 -11.31 -3.59
CA ILE A 57 -7.90 -10.58 -4.86
C ILE A 57 -7.85 -11.57 -6.03
N LEU A 58 -7.07 -12.65 -5.92
CA LEU A 58 -6.98 -13.67 -6.96
C LEU A 58 -8.34 -14.34 -7.27
N ARG A 59 -9.11 -14.66 -6.21
CA ARG A 59 -10.47 -15.19 -6.40
C ARG A 59 -11.38 -14.19 -7.08
N PHE A 60 -11.32 -12.92 -6.66
CA PHE A 60 -12.11 -11.86 -7.26
C PHE A 60 -11.79 -11.69 -8.75
N GLN A 61 -10.53 -11.72 -9.15
CA GLN A 61 -10.11 -11.67 -10.55
C GLN A 61 -10.73 -12.82 -11.35
N GLN A 62 -10.64 -14.06 -10.83
CA GLN A 62 -11.16 -15.26 -11.50
C GLN A 62 -12.70 -15.24 -11.64
N GLU A 63 -13.41 -14.78 -10.61
CA GLU A 63 -14.87 -14.81 -10.58
C GLU A 63 -15.53 -13.64 -11.32
N SER A 64 -14.91 -12.47 -11.30
CA SER A 64 -15.52 -11.24 -11.85
C SER A 64 -15.06 -10.87 -13.25
N GLY A 65 -14.03 -11.52 -13.79
CA GLY A 65 -13.37 -11.07 -15.02
C GLY A 65 -12.81 -9.65 -14.89
N SER A 66 -12.35 -9.30 -13.68
CA SER A 66 -11.84 -7.97 -13.33
C SER A 66 -10.61 -7.60 -14.14
N THR A 67 -10.44 -6.31 -14.36
CA THR A 67 -9.25 -5.70 -14.99
C THR A 67 -8.10 -5.45 -14.03
N ILE A 68 -8.14 -5.98 -12.79
CA ILE A 68 -7.00 -5.89 -11.89
C ILE A 68 -5.82 -6.61 -12.55
N ASP A 69 -4.77 -5.89 -12.87
CA ASP A 69 -3.56 -6.42 -13.51
C ASP A 69 -2.48 -6.78 -12.48
N GLY A 70 -2.54 -6.19 -11.29
CA GLY A 70 -1.55 -6.44 -10.26
C GLY A 70 -2.06 -6.33 -8.84
N ALA A 71 -1.42 -7.09 -7.96
CA ALA A 71 -1.49 -6.91 -6.51
C ALA A 71 -0.09 -6.57 -6.00
N GLY A 72 0.00 -5.75 -4.96
CA GLY A 72 1.26 -5.41 -4.31
C GLY A 72 1.13 -5.39 -2.80
N VAL A 73 2.25 -5.48 -2.12
CA VAL A 73 2.37 -5.41 -0.67
C VAL A 73 3.28 -4.25 -0.30
N ILE A 74 2.79 -3.32 0.51
CA ILE A 74 3.58 -2.23 1.07
C ILE A 74 3.84 -2.55 2.53
N ILE A 75 5.11 -2.70 2.91
CA ILE A 75 5.52 -2.84 4.30
C ILE A 75 5.68 -1.45 4.90
N ASN A 76 4.90 -1.18 5.93
CA ASN A 76 4.83 0.13 6.59
C ASN A 76 5.19 0.03 8.08
N LYS A 77 5.64 1.12 8.68
CA LYS A 77 6.03 1.23 10.09
C LYS A 77 7.10 0.22 10.52
N MET A 78 8.05 -0.04 9.64
CA MET A 78 9.19 -0.89 9.95
C MET A 78 10.06 -0.24 11.05
N ARG A 79 10.38 -1.00 12.09
CA ARG A 79 11.35 -0.64 13.13
C ARG A 79 12.61 -1.46 12.96
N PRO A 80 13.70 -0.92 12.38
CA PRO A 80 14.91 -1.70 12.10
C PRO A 80 15.61 -2.26 13.35
N SER A 81 15.45 -1.62 14.50
CA SER A 81 15.98 -2.09 15.79
C SER A 81 15.20 -3.25 16.41
N ASP A 82 13.97 -3.52 15.96
CA ASP A 82 13.10 -4.57 16.47
C ASP A 82 13.37 -5.88 15.71
N SER A 83 13.78 -6.92 16.43
CA SER A 83 14.09 -8.23 15.85
C SER A 83 12.87 -8.94 15.27
N GLU A 84 11.69 -8.77 15.88
CA GLU A 84 10.45 -9.33 15.36
C GLU A 84 10.07 -8.66 14.04
N HIS A 85 10.17 -7.33 13.95
CA HIS A 85 9.91 -6.61 12.69
C HIS A 85 10.86 -7.06 11.57
N ARG A 86 12.17 -7.24 11.85
CA ARG A 86 13.13 -7.75 10.86
C ARG A 86 12.72 -9.15 10.38
N TYR A 87 12.45 -10.04 11.32
CA TYR A 87 12.04 -11.42 10.99
C TYR A 87 10.76 -11.43 10.14
N ARG A 88 9.74 -10.66 10.50
CA ARG A 88 8.49 -10.60 9.73
C ARG A 88 8.65 -9.94 8.38
N CYS A 89 9.54 -8.97 8.27
CA CYS A 89 9.89 -8.35 6.99
C CYS A 89 10.53 -9.37 6.04
N GLU A 90 11.52 -10.15 6.53
CA GLU A 90 12.14 -11.24 5.78
C GLU A 90 11.13 -12.34 5.38
N GLU A 91 10.22 -12.69 6.29
CA GLU A 91 9.14 -13.63 6.02
C GLU A 91 8.21 -13.12 4.91
N MET A 92 7.82 -11.83 4.94
CA MET A 92 7.00 -11.22 3.90
C MET A 92 7.69 -11.23 2.53
N HIS A 93 8.98 -10.92 2.46
CA HIS A 93 9.75 -11.04 1.22
C HIS A 93 9.82 -12.50 0.73
N SER A 94 10.02 -13.45 1.63
CA SER A 94 10.06 -14.87 1.28
C SER A 94 8.73 -15.40 0.75
N LEU A 95 7.61 -14.92 1.31
CA LEU A 95 6.26 -15.37 0.95
C LEU A 95 5.70 -14.67 -0.29
N PHE A 96 5.97 -13.37 -0.44
CA PHE A 96 5.33 -12.54 -1.45
C PHE A 96 6.27 -12.12 -2.59
N GLY A 97 7.58 -12.29 -2.40
CA GLY A 97 8.58 -12.03 -3.46
C GLY A 97 8.46 -10.65 -4.07
N ASP A 98 8.38 -10.63 -5.40
CA ASP A 98 8.31 -9.41 -6.21
C ASP A 98 7.02 -8.59 -6.00
N LEU A 99 6.04 -9.12 -5.26
CA LEU A 99 4.86 -8.33 -4.88
C LEU A 99 5.16 -7.31 -3.77
N VAL A 100 6.28 -7.46 -3.05
CA VAL A 100 6.67 -6.49 -2.02
C VAL A 100 7.26 -5.26 -2.70
N ALA A 101 6.58 -4.12 -2.53
CA ALA A 101 7.03 -2.86 -3.10
C ALA A 101 8.15 -2.23 -2.27
N GLU A 102 9.10 -1.62 -2.96
CA GLU A 102 10.22 -0.91 -2.35
C GLU A 102 10.12 0.62 -2.60
N PRO A 103 10.60 1.44 -1.66
CA PRO A 103 11.21 1.07 -0.38
C PRO A 103 10.18 0.68 0.70
N ILE A 104 10.64 -0.07 1.70
CA ILE A 104 9.90 -0.30 2.94
C ILE A 104 9.82 1.02 3.71
N ILE A 105 8.63 1.35 4.22
CA ILE A 105 8.43 2.60 4.96
C ILE A 105 8.74 2.39 6.45
N ALA A 106 9.75 3.10 6.94
CA ALA A 106 10.11 3.06 8.34
C ALA A 106 9.08 3.77 9.24
N GLU A 107 8.93 3.28 10.48
CA GLU A 107 8.21 4.02 11.50
C GLU A 107 8.99 5.31 11.84
N SER A 108 8.31 6.45 11.77
CA SER A 108 8.93 7.74 12.03
C SER A 108 8.01 8.66 12.85
N PRO A 109 8.52 9.23 13.95
CA PRO A 109 7.75 10.21 14.74
C PRO A 109 7.31 11.44 13.95
N VAL A 110 8.08 11.86 12.94
CA VAL A 110 7.70 13.00 12.10
C VAL A 110 6.45 12.72 11.27
N LEU A 111 6.26 11.49 10.81
CA LEU A 111 5.03 11.10 10.11
C LEU A 111 3.80 11.21 11.02
N GLN A 112 3.94 10.83 12.30
CA GLN A 112 2.85 10.96 13.28
C GLN A 112 2.53 12.43 13.56
N ARG A 113 3.55 13.30 13.67
CA ARG A 113 3.36 14.75 13.86
C ARG A 113 2.66 15.38 12.65
N ALA A 114 3.12 15.07 11.44
CA ALA A 114 2.54 15.57 10.19
C ALA A 114 1.07 15.12 10.04
N GLN A 115 0.79 13.84 10.32
CA GLN A 115 -0.57 13.30 10.32
C GLN A 115 -1.47 13.99 11.34
N GLY A 116 -0.98 14.18 12.57
CA GLY A 116 -1.73 14.87 13.64
C GLY A 116 -2.06 16.32 13.30
N ALA A 117 -1.20 16.98 12.51
CA ALA A 117 -1.41 18.34 12.01
C ALA A 117 -2.22 18.39 10.70
N ALA A 118 -2.62 17.25 10.14
CA ALA A 118 -3.24 17.13 8.80
C ALA A 118 -2.39 17.82 7.72
N TYR A 119 -1.07 17.66 7.79
CA TYR A 119 -0.12 18.34 6.90
C TYR A 119 0.68 17.30 6.09
N PRO A 120 0.81 17.47 4.77
CA PRO A 120 1.54 16.52 3.95
C PRO A 120 3.01 16.47 4.32
N ILE A 121 3.59 15.26 4.42
CA ILE A 121 4.98 15.05 4.81
C ILE A 121 5.98 15.77 3.91
N HIS A 122 5.70 15.87 2.62
CA HIS A 122 6.55 16.55 1.63
C HIS A 122 6.68 18.08 1.85
N PHE A 123 5.78 18.68 2.62
CA PHE A 123 5.79 20.09 2.95
C PHE A 123 6.05 20.35 4.44
N TRP A 124 6.32 19.27 5.21
CA TRP A 124 6.63 19.41 6.63
C TRP A 124 7.98 20.12 6.80
N PRO A 125 8.08 21.15 7.68
CA PRO A 125 9.24 22.05 7.71
C PRO A 125 10.49 21.47 8.39
N ASP A 126 10.40 20.30 9.02
CA ASP A 126 11.49 19.65 9.73
C ASP A 126 12.43 18.90 8.78
N GLU A 127 13.74 18.97 9.01
CA GLU A 127 14.74 18.18 8.26
C GLU A 127 14.50 16.66 8.39
N GLU A 128 13.96 16.21 9.53
CA GLU A 128 13.58 14.81 9.77
C GLU A 128 12.52 14.29 8.78
N SER A 129 11.81 15.17 8.08
CA SER A 129 10.80 14.82 7.08
C SER A 129 11.37 14.40 5.74
N VAL A 130 12.62 14.75 5.46
CA VAL A 130 13.24 14.57 4.13
C VAL A 130 13.30 13.08 3.76
N GLU A 131 13.82 12.23 4.64
CA GLU A 131 13.94 10.80 4.38
C GLU A 131 12.58 10.13 4.16
N PRO A 132 11.57 10.26 5.05
CA PRO A 132 10.25 9.71 4.80
C PRO A 132 9.58 10.26 3.53
N ALA A 133 9.73 11.54 3.21
CA ALA A 133 9.17 12.12 1.99
C ALA A 133 9.81 11.52 0.73
N VAL A 134 11.13 11.31 0.74
CA VAL A 134 11.86 10.64 -0.34
C VAL A 134 11.39 9.19 -0.50
N ASP A 135 11.19 8.46 0.59
CA ASP A 135 10.75 7.07 0.55
C ASP A 135 9.33 6.96 -0.04
N PHE A 136 8.39 7.82 0.37
CA PHE A 136 7.07 7.86 -0.26
C PHE A 136 7.14 8.22 -1.75
N THR A 137 8.03 9.14 -2.14
CA THR A 137 8.22 9.48 -3.55
C THR A 137 8.76 8.30 -4.33
N ARG A 138 9.77 7.59 -3.81
CA ARG A 138 10.35 6.41 -4.47
C ARG A 138 9.32 5.29 -4.60
N LEU A 139 8.57 5.03 -3.53
CA LEU A 139 7.49 4.04 -3.53
C LEU A 139 6.46 4.36 -4.62
N LEU A 140 6.00 5.61 -4.69
CA LEU A 140 5.05 6.04 -5.72
C LEU A 140 5.60 5.84 -7.14
N LEU A 141 6.85 6.28 -7.37
CA LEU A 141 7.49 6.14 -8.70
C LEU A 141 7.66 4.66 -9.09
N GLY A 142 8.04 3.79 -8.15
CA GLY A 142 8.12 2.35 -8.37
C GLY A 142 6.75 1.77 -8.76
N LEU A 143 5.71 2.10 -8.01
CA LEU A 143 4.35 1.64 -8.30
C LEU A 143 3.82 2.13 -9.66
N MET A 144 4.21 3.32 -10.10
CA MET A 144 3.81 3.89 -11.40
C MET A 144 4.63 3.34 -12.57
N ALA A 145 5.87 2.90 -12.35
CA ALA A 145 6.71 2.35 -13.41
C ALA A 145 6.20 1.02 -13.97
N ASP A 146 5.38 0.33 -13.18
CA ASP A 146 4.78 -0.96 -13.53
C ASP A 146 3.34 -0.80 -14.08
N LEU A 147 2.83 0.43 -14.22
CA LEU A 147 1.54 0.73 -14.85
C LEU A 147 1.72 1.02 -16.35
#